data_af067b5d62f01e3aed8d27b5f47dcf3d
#
_entry.id   af067b5d62f01e3aed8d27b5f47dcf3d
#
_cell.length_a   1.000
_cell.length_b   1.000
_cell.length_c   1.000
_cell.angle_alpha   90.00
_cell.angle_beta   90.00
_cell.angle_gamma   90.00
#
_symmetry.space_group_name_H-M   'P 1'
#
loop_
_entity.id
_entity.type
_entity.pdbx_description
1 polymer ?
#
loop_
_entity_poly.entity_id
_entity_poly.type
_entity_poly.pdbx_seq_one_letter_code
_entity_poly.pdbx_strand_id
1 'polypeptide(L)'
;MNKLKNSFEQLAITKHLLKWTFLILPVSFFVGSIVALFLWLLDSVTLLRWQNGWLLYLLPFAGILIYFLYKKLGKNSEAGNNLIMEEIHEPGGGVPARMAPLVLLTTLITHLFGGSAGREGTAVQIGGSIAAVLARTLKLKPTDVRILLMTGIAAGFGAVFGTPVTGAIFALEVLAIGTIRYDALVPCLIASILSDITCTAWGIQHTHYHINAAETTAWLISFIHIDFMLLGKVIIAGIAFGLASYLFAQLQHNIKNYSNRYIAQKWLIPAIGGVLIILLCFVAGTKDYLGLGVTSNEPNGISIVSSFNPGGANRWSWLWKIIFTAITLGMGFKGGEVTPLFFIGAALGNTIATLTGAPVDLFAALGFIAVFAGATNTPIACTIMGIELFGGEHILYYAIACFTAYYFSGHSGIYSAQRLAVDKINK
;
A
#
# COMPACT_ATOMS: atom_id res chain seq x y z
N MET A 1 -28.23 -26.13 -33.20
CA MET A 1 -28.59 -25.09 -32.21
C MET A 1 -27.47 -24.71 -31.28
N ASN A 2 -26.69 -25.60 -30.71
CA ASN A 2 -25.61 -25.23 -29.78
C ASN A 2 -24.48 -24.37 -30.38
N LYS A 3 -24.06 -24.61 -31.64
CA LYS A 3 -23.01 -23.79 -32.30
C LYS A 3 -23.42 -22.34 -32.53
N LEU A 4 -24.69 -22.10 -32.92
CA LEU A 4 -25.22 -20.74 -33.12
C LEU A 4 -25.33 -19.99 -31.77
N LYS A 5 -25.74 -20.67 -30.69
CA LYS A 5 -25.81 -20.09 -29.36
C LYS A 5 -24.42 -19.69 -28.85
N ASN A 6 -23.37 -20.52 -29.06
CA ASN A 6 -22.00 -20.21 -28.72
C ASN A 6 -21.44 -19.01 -29.52
N SER A 7 -21.79 -18.87 -30.81
CA SER A 7 -21.38 -17.72 -31.62
C SER A 7 -22.00 -16.40 -31.13
N PHE A 8 -23.23 -16.40 -30.63
CA PHE A 8 -23.88 -15.25 -30.01
C PHE A 8 -23.24 -14.90 -28.65
N GLU A 9 -22.84 -15.91 -27.87
CA GLU A 9 -22.15 -15.71 -26.58
C GLU A 9 -20.76 -15.07 -26.77
N GLN A 10 -19.96 -15.56 -27.72
CA GLN A 10 -18.66 -15.00 -28.09
C GLN A 10 -18.78 -13.53 -28.53
N LEU A 11 -19.80 -13.19 -29.32
CA LEU A 11 -20.05 -11.82 -29.75
C LEU A 11 -20.43 -10.91 -28.58
N ALA A 12 -21.22 -11.43 -27.63
CA ALA A 12 -21.57 -10.69 -26.42
C ALA A 12 -20.34 -10.43 -25.52
N ILE A 13 -19.47 -11.41 -25.36
CA ILE A 13 -18.19 -11.29 -24.65
C ILE A 13 -17.31 -10.24 -25.34
N THR A 14 -17.15 -10.31 -26.65
CA THR A 14 -16.35 -9.33 -27.40
C THR A 14 -16.89 -7.91 -27.23
N LYS A 15 -18.19 -7.68 -27.34
CA LYS A 15 -18.81 -6.39 -27.10
C LYS A 15 -18.57 -5.89 -25.66
N HIS A 16 -18.66 -6.77 -24.68
CA HIS A 16 -18.40 -6.45 -23.29
C HIS A 16 -16.94 -6.00 -23.08
N LEU A 17 -15.98 -6.75 -23.61
CA LEU A 17 -14.55 -6.42 -23.54
C LEU A 17 -14.24 -5.09 -24.23
N LEU A 18 -14.79 -4.86 -25.44
CA LEU A 18 -14.61 -3.58 -26.15
C LEU A 18 -15.20 -2.40 -25.35
N LYS A 19 -16.41 -2.56 -24.79
CA LYS A 19 -17.02 -1.52 -23.92
C LYS A 19 -16.07 -1.14 -22.80
N TRP A 20 -15.55 -2.14 -22.06
CA TRP A 20 -14.67 -1.89 -20.92
C TRP A 20 -13.34 -1.32 -21.33
N THR A 21 -12.74 -1.79 -22.43
CA THR A 21 -11.49 -1.22 -22.94
C THR A 21 -11.63 0.27 -23.23
N PHE A 22 -12.71 0.68 -23.93
CA PHE A 22 -12.97 2.10 -24.22
C PHE A 22 -13.23 2.94 -22.97
N LEU A 23 -13.87 2.39 -21.94
CA LEU A 23 -14.11 3.09 -20.67
C LEU A 23 -12.84 3.23 -19.84
N ILE A 24 -11.95 2.23 -19.90
CA ILE A 24 -10.76 2.15 -19.08
C ILE A 24 -9.62 3.00 -19.64
N LEU A 25 -9.47 3.08 -20.96
CA LEU A 25 -8.40 3.85 -21.60
C LEU A 25 -8.22 5.27 -21.04
N PRO A 26 -9.27 6.13 -20.96
CA PRO A 26 -9.12 7.46 -20.38
C PRO A 26 -8.81 7.42 -18.88
N VAL A 27 -9.40 6.48 -18.12
CA VAL A 27 -9.08 6.33 -16.69
C VAL A 27 -7.59 6.03 -16.50
N SER A 28 -7.08 5.02 -17.21
CA SER A 28 -5.68 4.59 -17.10
C SER A 28 -4.71 5.69 -17.51
N PHE A 29 -4.99 6.40 -18.60
CA PHE A 29 -4.16 7.49 -19.06
C PHE A 29 -4.08 8.64 -18.05
N PHE A 30 -5.24 9.10 -17.54
CA PHE A 30 -5.25 10.19 -16.56
C PHE A 30 -4.68 9.77 -15.21
N VAL A 31 -4.98 8.55 -14.74
CA VAL A 31 -4.42 8.03 -13.48
C VAL A 31 -2.91 7.88 -13.59
N GLY A 32 -2.40 7.22 -14.63
CA GLY A 32 -0.96 7.03 -14.85
C GLY A 32 -0.22 8.37 -14.93
N SER A 33 -0.77 9.35 -15.67
CA SER A 33 -0.15 10.67 -15.80
C SER A 33 -0.15 11.46 -14.49
N ILE A 34 -1.26 11.46 -13.73
CA ILE A 34 -1.32 12.19 -12.45
C ILE A 34 -0.49 11.49 -11.38
N VAL A 35 -0.41 10.15 -11.38
CA VAL A 35 0.47 9.40 -10.49
C VAL A 35 1.94 9.67 -10.83
N ALA A 36 2.31 9.73 -12.12
CA ALA A 36 3.66 10.11 -12.53
C ALA A 36 4.04 11.52 -12.03
N LEU A 37 3.16 12.50 -12.22
CA LEU A 37 3.35 13.85 -11.68
C LEU A 37 3.49 13.84 -10.16
N PHE A 38 2.64 13.07 -9.47
CA PHE A 38 2.70 12.94 -8.01
C PHE A 38 4.04 12.34 -7.55
N LEU A 39 4.54 11.29 -8.18
CA LEU A 39 5.80 10.66 -7.85
C LEU A 39 6.99 11.60 -8.08
N TRP A 40 7.00 12.32 -9.21
CA TRP A 40 8.02 13.32 -9.50
C TRP A 40 8.03 14.46 -8.47
N LEU A 41 6.87 14.99 -8.09
CA LEU A 41 6.74 15.99 -7.04
C LEU A 41 7.18 15.45 -5.68
N LEU A 42 6.85 14.19 -5.37
CA LEU A 42 7.19 13.55 -4.11
C LEU A 42 8.70 13.38 -3.95
N ASP A 43 9.38 12.97 -5.01
CA ASP A 43 10.84 12.89 -5.02
C ASP A 43 11.46 14.29 -4.85
N SER A 44 10.92 15.31 -5.54
CA SER A 44 11.38 16.69 -5.43
C SER A 44 11.25 17.24 -4.00
N VAL A 45 10.11 17.05 -3.33
CA VAL A 45 9.93 17.51 -1.94
C VAL A 45 10.76 16.71 -0.94
N THR A 46 11.03 15.43 -1.23
CA THR A 46 11.88 14.57 -0.41
C THR A 46 13.34 15.06 -0.47
N LEU A 47 13.85 15.33 -1.68
CA LEU A 47 15.18 15.91 -1.87
C LEU A 47 15.31 17.29 -1.20
N LEU A 48 14.29 18.15 -1.35
CA LEU A 48 14.27 19.46 -0.71
C LEU A 48 14.33 19.34 0.83
N ARG A 49 13.60 18.39 1.42
CA ARG A 49 13.67 18.11 2.85
C ARG A 49 15.06 17.62 3.28
N TRP A 50 15.69 16.75 2.51
CA TRP A 50 17.03 16.24 2.82
C TRP A 50 18.08 17.35 2.82
N GLN A 51 17.97 18.27 1.86
CA GLN A 51 18.85 19.45 1.80
C GLN A 51 18.58 20.45 2.94
N ASN A 52 17.34 20.48 3.46
CA ASN A 52 16.86 21.47 4.43
C ASN A 52 16.30 20.79 5.68
N GLY A 53 17.16 20.20 6.50
CA GLY A 53 16.77 19.44 7.68
C GLY A 53 15.95 20.22 8.72
N TRP A 54 15.96 21.56 8.68
CA TRP A 54 15.17 22.42 9.55
C TRP A 54 13.67 22.41 9.24
N LEU A 55 13.27 21.99 8.03
CA LEU A 55 11.86 21.87 7.64
C LEU A 55 11.07 20.95 8.59
N LEU A 56 11.73 19.98 9.22
CA LEU A 56 11.10 19.09 10.20
C LEU A 56 10.45 19.87 11.36
N TYR A 57 11.06 20.97 11.81
CA TYR A 57 10.52 21.76 12.91
C TYR A 57 9.21 22.50 12.56
N LEU A 58 8.88 22.60 11.28
CA LEU A 58 7.61 23.14 10.80
C LEU A 58 6.50 22.09 10.68
N LEU A 59 6.78 20.81 10.96
CA LEU A 59 5.78 19.74 10.87
C LEU A 59 4.49 20.02 11.65
N PRO A 60 4.51 20.59 12.89
CA PRO A 60 3.29 20.95 13.60
C PRO A 60 2.41 21.95 12.83
N PHE A 61 3.01 22.97 12.22
CA PHE A 61 2.29 23.96 11.41
C PHE A 61 1.76 23.37 10.11
N ALA A 62 2.51 22.47 9.48
CA ALA A 62 2.08 21.70 8.32
C ALA A 62 0.82 20.86 8.64
N GLY A 63 0.78 20.23 9.82
CA GLY A 63 -0.38 19.50 10.30
C GLY A 63 -1.61 20.38 10.46
N ILE A 64 -1.46 21.57 11.03
CA ILE A 64 -2.53 22.58 11.15
C ILE A 64 -3.04 22.97 9.76
N LEU A 65 -2.13 23.23 8.81
CA LEU A 65 -2.47 23.57 7.43
C LEU A 65 -3.29 22.45 6.76
N ILE A 66 -2.85 21.20 6.89
CA ILE A 66 -3.57 20.03 6.36
C ILE A 66 -4.99 19.96 6.94
N TYR A 67 -5.14 20.12 8.26
CA TYR A 67 -6.45 20.13 8.91
C TYR A 67 -7.39 21.19 8.31
N PHE A 68 -6.91 22.45 8.15
CA PHE A 68 -7.75 23.50 7.59
C PHE A 68 -8.07 23.31 6.11
N LEU A 69 -7.14 22.76 5.32
CA LEU A 69 -7.39 22.39 3.92
C LEU A 69 -8.55 21.38 3.83
N TYR A 70 -8.52 20.32 4.63
CA TYR A 70 -9.61 19.33 4.65
C TYR A 70 -10.92 19.91 5.20
N LYS A 71 -10.86 20.74 6.26
CA LYS A 71 -12.06 21.38 6.83
C LYS A 71 -12.76 22.31 5.82
N LYS A 72 -11.97 23.09 5.03
CA LYS A 72 -12.54 24.04 4.06
C LYS A 72 -12.90 23.40 2.72
N LEU A 73 -12.06 22.52 2.22
CA LEU A 73 -12.15 21.99 0.86
C LEU A 73 -12.54 20.49 0.81
N GLY A 74 -12.31 19.74 1.88
CA GLY A 74 -12.40 18.27 1.88
C GLY A 74 -13.82 17.73 1.78
N LYS A 75 -14.78 18.32 2.49
CA LYS A 75 -16.12 17.74 2.69
C LYS A 75 -15.99 16.26 3.10
N ASN A 76 -16.53 15.32 2.28
CA ASN A 76 -16.49 13.88 2.54
C ASN A 76 -15.15 13.20 2.18
N SER A 77 -14.17 13.93 1.61
CA SER A 77 -12.88 13.34 1.18
C SER A 77 -12.00 12.87 2.34
N GLU A 78 -12.35 13.20 3.58
CA GLU A 78 -11.55 12.89 4.76
C GLU A 78 -11.44 11.38 5.05
N ALA A 79 -12.45 10.61 4.65
CA ALA A 79 -12.46 9.16 4.80
C ALA A 79 -11.47 8.42 3.86
N GLY A 80 -10.96 9.09 2.81
CA GLY A 80 -9.90 8.57 1.95
C GLY A 80 -10.27 7.27 1.23
N ASN A 81 -9.42 6.25 1.36
CA ASN A 81 -9.65 4.94 0.73
C ASN A 81 -10.96 4.28 1.19
N ASN A 82 -11.36 4.47 2.46
CA ASN A 82 -12.60 3.91 2.97
C ASN A 82 -13.83 4.44 2.22
N LEU A 83 -13.85 5.73 1.84
CA LEU A 83 -14.94 6.29 1.03
C LEU A 83 -15.07 5.60 -0.34
N ILE A 84 -13.95 5.27 -0.97
CA ILE A 84 -13.96 4.58 -2.27
C ILE A 84 -14.50 3.16 -2.10
N MET A 85 -14.07 2.46 -1.05
CA MET A 85 -14.54 1.10 -0.75
C MET A 85 -16.03 1.08 -0.39
N GLU A 86 -16.50 2.03 0.41
CA GLU A 86 -17.92 2.20 0.73
C GLU A 86 -18.75 2.42 -0.54
N GLU A 87 -18.30 3.29 -1.44
CA GLU A 87 -18.97 3.56 -2.72
C GLU A 87 -18.97 2.35 -3.66
N ILE A 88 -17.94 1.49 -3.62
CA ILE A 88 -17.94 0.22 -4.35
C ILE A 88 -18.96 -0.75 -3.75
N HIS A 89 -19.08 -0.81 -2.42
CA HIS A 89 -20.05 -1.67 -1.76
C HIS A 89 -21.50 -1.19 -1.96
N GLU A 90 -21.73 0.12 -1.80
CA GLU A 90 -23.06 0.76 -1.84
C GLU A 90 -22.97 2.07 -2.64
N PRO A 91 -23.05 2.01 -3.99
CA PRO A 91 -23.00 3.21 -4.81
C PRO A 91 -24.16 4.17 -4.51
N GLY A 92 -23.85 5.46 -4.33
CA GLY A 92 -24.87 6.48 -4.12
C GLY A 92 -24.36 7.79 -3.54
N GLY A 93 -23.34 7.77 -2.69
CA GLY A 93 -22.74 8.97 -2.08
C GLY A 93 -21.76 9.69 -3.03
N GLY A 94 -21.13 8.95 -3.89
CA GLY A 94 -20.14 9.39 -4.85
C GLY A 94 -18.79 9.77 -4.25
N VAL A 95 -17.71 9.49 -4.98
CA VAL A 95 -16.36 9.96 -4.63
C VAL A 95 -16.15 11.36 -5.20
N PRO A 96 -15.82 12.38 -4.38
CA PRO A 96 -15.69 13.75 -4.86
C PRO A 96 -14.41 13.96 -5.70
N ALA A 97 -14.52 14.69 -6.81
CA ALA A 97 -13.39 15.01 -7.70
C ALA A 97 -12.24 15.72 -6.96
N ARG A 98 -12.58 16.54 -5.96
CA ARG A 98 -11.61 17.28 -5.13
C ARG A 98 -10.70 16.39 -4.28
N MET A 99 -11.03 15.12 -4.11
CA MET A 99 -10.23 14.17 -3.33
C MET A 99 -8.83 14.01 -3.96
N ALA A 100 -8.73 13.86 -5.29
CA ALA A 100 -7.44 13.67 -5.96
C ALA A 100 -6.45 14.83 -5.74
N PRO A 101 -6.76 16.10 -6.08
CA PRO A 101 -5.83 17.20 -5.84
C PRO A 101 -5.56 17.46 -4.35
N LEU A 102 -6.55 17.23 -3.48
CA LEU A 102 -6.40 17.50 -2.06
C LEU A 102 -5.47 16.47 -1.39
N VAL A 103 -5.66 15.18 -1.67
CA VAL A 103 -4.79 14.12 -1.11
C VAL A 103 -3.37 14.24 -1.68
N LEU A 104 -3.21 14.55 -2.96
CA LEU A 104 -1.91 14.78 -3.58
C LEU A 104 -1.17 15.91 -2.86
N LEU A 105 -1.78 17.10 -2.76
CA LEU A 105 -1.17 18.25 -2.11
C LEU A 105 -0.82 17.97 -0.64
N THR A 106 -1.74 17.40 0.11
CA THR A 106 -1.53 17.17 1.55
C THR A 106 -0.54 16.05 1.85
N THR A 107 -0.42 15.05 0.97
CA THR A 107 0.65 14.05 1.06
C THR A 107 2.03 14.68 0.78
N LEU A 108 2.13 15.54 -0.23
CA LEU A 108 3.38 16.30 -0.49
C LEU A 108 3.77 17.16 0.71
N ILE A 109 2.81 17.85 1.34
CA ILE A 109 3.06 18.63 2.56
C ILE A 109 3.57 17.70 3.68
N THR A 110 2.93 16.56 3.90
CA THR A 110 3.38 15.60 4.94
C THR A 110 4.84 15.18 4.71
N HIS A 111 5.22 14.85 3.47
CA HIS A 111 6.58 14.41 3.15
C HIS A 111 7.61 15.53 3.19
N LEU A 112 7.24 16.73 2.72
CA LEU A 112 8.12 17.93 2.76
C LEU A 112 8.57 18.24 4.19
N PHE A 113 7.65 18.13 5.15
CA PHE A 113 7.92 18.43 6.55
C PHE A 113 8.31 17.21 7.40
N GLY A 114 8.48 16.03 6.79
CA GLY A 114 9.07 14.87 7.45
C GLY A 114 8.09 13.96 8.18
N GLY A 115 6.78 14.02 7.89
CA GLY A 115 5.84 13.03 8.39
C GLY A 115 6.16 11.64 7.84
N SER A 116 6.03 10.59 8.67
CA SER A 116 6.26 9.20 8.27
C SER A 116 5.01 8.62 7.62
N ALA A 117 5.01 8.53 6.31
CA ALA A 117 3.87 8.05 5.52
C ALA A 117 4.31 7.44 4.19
N GLY A 118 3.41 6.69 3.56
CA GLY A 118 3.56 6.14 2.22
C GLY A 118 2.92 7.01 1.15
N ARG A 119 2.92 6.51 -0.08
CA ARG A 119 2.44 7.19 -1.29
C ARG A 119 1.25 6.49 -1.97
N GLU A 120 1.06 5.22 -1.70
CA GLU A 120 0.15 4.34 -2.45
C GLU A 120 -1.32 4.63 -2.16
N GLY A 121 -1.67 4.87 -0.89
CA GLY A 121 -3.03 5.29 -0.53
C GLY A 121 -3.45 6.56 -1.27
N THR A 122 -2.50 7.47 -1.53
CA THR A 122 -2.71 8.67 -2.34
C THR A 122 -2.99 8.33 -3.80
N ALA A 123 -2.20 7.42 -4.41
CA ALA A 123 -2.40 6.99 -5.78
C ALA A 123 -3.75 6.26 -5.99
N VAL A 124 -4.14 5.41 -5.04
CA VAL A 124 -5.46 4.74 -5.03
C VAL A 124 -6.60 5.77 -4.95
N GLN A 125 -6.48 6.79 -4.09
CA GLN A 125 -7.47 7.86 -3.98
C GLN A 125 -7.56 8.71 -5.26
N ILE A 126 -6.43 8.99 -5.91
CA ILE A 126 -6.39 9.66 -7.22
C ILE A 126 -7.14 8.81 -8.24
N GLY A 127 -6.83 7.52 -8.33
CA GLY A 127 -7.46 6.59 -9.28
C GLY A 127 -8.97 6.47 -9.06
N GLY A 128 -9.41 6.23 -7.84
CA GLY A 128 -10.84 6.16 -7.49
C GLY A 128 -11.60 7.47 -7.75
N SER A 129 -10.96 8.62 -7.50
CA SER A 129 -11.57 9.93 -7.75
C SER A 129 -11.75 10.19 -9.26
N ILE A 130 -10.75 9.87 -10.08
CA ILE A 130 -10.81 10.02 -11.56
C ILE A 130 -11.88 9.08 -12.13
N ALA A 131 -11.90 7.81 -11.70
CA ALA A 131 -12.89 6.83 -12.09
C ALA A 131 -14.32 7.31 -11.76
N ALA A 132 -14.52 7.87 -10.57
CA ALA A 132 -15.82 8.42 -10.16
C ALA A 132 -16.25 9.63 -10.99
N VAL A 133 -15.31 10.50 -11.37
CA VAL A 133 -15.61 11.63 -12.28
C VAL A 133 -16.09 11.11 -13.63
N LEU A 134 -15.38 10.15 -14.22
CA LEU A 134 -15.75 9.56 -15.50
C LEU A 134 -17.11 8.85 -15.41
N ALA A 135 -17.35 8.08 -14.35
CA ALA A 135 -18.62 7.39 -14.12
C ALA A 135 -19.80 8.35 -14.10
N ARG A 136 -19.68 9.51 -13.43
CA ARG A 136 -20.71 10.55 -13.38
C ARG A 136 -20.90 11.24 -14.73
N THR A 137 -19.81 11.59 -15.41
CA THR A 137 -19.86 12.26 -16.72
C THR A 137 -20.56 11.38 -17.75
N LEU A 138 -20.31 10.07 -17.73
CA LEU A 138 -20.92 9.10 -18.64
C LEU A 138 -22.28 8.56 -18.14
N LYS A 139 -22.74 9.00 -16.97
CA LYS A 139 -24.01 8.58 -16.34
C LYS A 139 -24.14 7.05 -16.28
N LEU A 140 -23.08 6.38 -15.84
CA LEU A 140 -23.02 4.92 -15.79
C LEU A 140 -24.00 4.34 -14.76
N LYS A 141 -24.45 3.10 -15.01
CA LYS A 141 -25.28 2.36 -14.05
C LYS A 141 -24.49 2.00 -12.77
N PRO A 142 -25.13 1.84 -11.62
CA PRO A 142 -24.47 1.52 -10.35
C PRO A 142 -23.52 0.31 -10.43
N THR A 143 -23.91 -0.73 -11.20
CA THR A 143 -23.06 -1.91 -11.44
C THR A 143 -21.77 -1.57 -12.17
N ASP A 144 -21.83 -0.71 -13.21
CA ASP A 144 -20.67 -0.28 -13.97
C ASP A 144 -19.81 0.70 -13.16
N VAL A 145 -20.41 1.53 -12.29
CA VAL A 145 -19.69 2.42 -11.37
C VAL A 145 -18.79 1.63 -10.44
N ARG A 146 -19.28 0.52 -9.85
CA ARG A 146 -18.49 -0.36 -8.99
C ARG A 146 -17.23 -0.87 -9.70
N ILE A 147 -17.41 -1.43 -10.89
CA ILE A 147 -16.29 -1.96 -11.68
C ILE A 147 -15.30 -0.83 -12.03
N LEU A 148 -15.80 0.34 -12.45
CA LEU A 148 -14.93 1.46 -12.82
C LEU A 148 -14.14 2.01 -11.61
N LEU A 149 -14.72 2.04 -10.42
CA LEU A 149 -13.99 2.41 -9.19
C LEU A 149 -12.89 1.40 -8.87
N MET A 150 -13.16 0.10 -9.03
CA MET A 150 -12.15 -0.95 -8.86
C MET A 150 -11.01 -0.78 -9.88
N THR A 151 -11.33 -0.45 -11.15
CA THR A 151 -10.27 -0.14 -12.14
C THR A 151 -9.45 1.07 -11.77
N GLY A 152 -10.06 2.07 -11.12
CA GLY A 152 -9.35 3.24 -10.58
C GLY A 152 -8.35 2.85 -9.47
N ILE A 153 -8.75 1.97 -8.54
CA ILE A 153 -7.86 1.40 -7.52
C ILE A 153 -6.70 0.65 -8.18
N ALA A 154 -7.01 -0.26 -9.12
CA ALA A 154 -6.01 -1.06 -9.82
C ALA A 154 -5.02 -0.18 -10.60
N ALA A 155 -5.51 0.82 -11.33
CA ALA A 155 -4.69 1.77 -12.09
C ALA A 155 -3.76 2.57 -11.19
N GLY A 156 -4.27 3.10 -10.07
CA GLY A 156 -3.46 3.85 -9.10
C GLY A 156 -2.38 3.00 -8.46
N PHE A 157 -2.71 1.76 -8.09
CA PHE A 157 -1.79 0.83 -7.47
C PHE A 157 -0.69 0.37 -8.46
N GLY A 158 -1.06 -0.07 -9.67
CA GLY A 158 -0.12 -0.49 -10.69
C GLY A 158 0.86 0.62 -11.07
N ALA A 159 0.35 1.84 -11.30
CA ALA A 159 1.18 2.99 -11.66
C ALA A 159 2.17 3.42 -10.56
N VAL A 160 1.82 3.28 -9.28
CA VAL A 160 2.69 3.74 -8.17
C VAL A 160 3.79 2.75 -7.82
N PHE A 161 3.59 1.45 -8.11
CA PHE A 161 4.56 0.40 -7.77
C PHE A 161 5.29 -0.19 -8.97
N GLY A 162 4.73 -0.09 -10.18
CA GLY A 162 5.21 -0.85 -11.35
C GLY A 162 4.89 -2.34 -11.24
N THR A 163 3.80 -2.68 -10.57
CA THR A 163 3.34 -4.07 -10.36
C THR A 163 1.90 -4.22 -10.85
N PRO A 164 1.69 -4.28 -12.18
CA PRO A 164 0.35 -4.22 -12.76
C PRO A 164 -0.53 -5.43 -12.45
N VAL A 165 0.01 -6.65 -12.36
CA VAL A 165 -0.79 -7.82 -12.01
C VAL A 165 -1.23 -7.75 -10.55
N THR A 166 -0.32 -7.38 -9.68
CA THR A 166 -0.63 -7.13 -8.26
C THR A 166 -1.71 -6.06 -8.10
N GLY A 167 -1.59 -4.94 -8.81
CA GLY A 167 -2.58 -3.85 -8.73
C GLY A 167 -3.98 -4.31 -9.11
N ALA A 168 -4.10 -5.14 -10.14
CA ALA A 168 -5.36 -5.74 -10.54
C ALA A 168 -5.94 -6.66 -9.44
N ILE A 169 -5.16 -7.61 -8.94
CA ILE A 169 -5.62 -8.56 -7.93
C ILE A 169 -5.91 -7.87 -6.60
N PHE A 170 -5.08 -6.89 -6.20
CA PHE A 170 -5.31 -6.10 -5.00
C PHE A 170 -6.67 -5.40 -5.01
N ALA A 171 -7.05 -4.77 -6.12
CA ALA A 171 -8.35 -4.11 -6.25
C ALA A 171 -9.54 -5.06 -6.11
N LEU A 172 -9.36 -6.35 -6.42
CA LEU A 172 -10.39 -7.40 -6.30
C LEU A 172 -10.45 -8.00 -4.90
N GLU A 173 -9.30 -8.11 -4.23
CA GLU A 173 -9.14 -8.81 -2.96
C GLU A 173 -9.35 -7.89 -1.75
N VAL A 174 -8.97 -6.61 -1.85
CA VAL A 174 -8.99 -5.67 -0.72
C VAL A 174 -10.38 -5.29 -0.22
N LEU A 175 -11.43 -5.51 -1.02
CA LEU A 175 -12.79 -5.06 -0.70
C LEU A 175 -13.43 -5.87 0.43
N ALA A 176 -13.16 -7.18 0.48
CA ALA A 176 -13.77 -8.05 1.47
C ALA A 176 -12.85 -9.23 1.82
N ILE A 177 -12.73 -9.48 3.13
CA ILE A 177 -11.93 -10.59 3.66
C ILE A 177 -12.55 -11.91 3.23
N GLY A 178 -11.75 -12.78 2.60
CA GLY A 178 -12.13 -14.13 2.21
C GLY A 178 -12.88 -14.25 0.88
N THR A 179 -13.01 -13.18 0.09
CA THR A 179 -13.63 -13.24 -1.25
C THR A 179 -12.90 -12.36 -2.26
N ILE A 180 -12.99 -12.76 -3.54
CA ILE A 180 -12.43 -12.01 -4.68
C ILE A 180 -13.53 -11.72 -5.69
N ARG A 181 -13.56 -10.50 -6.24
CA ARG A 181 -14.54 -10.04 -7.21
C ARG A 181 -14.07 -10.29 -8.65
N TYR A 182 -14.26 -11.49 -9.17
CA TYR A 182 -13.83 -11.89 -10.54
C TYR A 182 -14.52 -11.12 -11.68
N ASP A 183 -15.70 -10.54 -11.43
CA ASP A 183 -16.44 -9.73 -12.42
C ASP A 183 -15.66 -8.51 -12.92
N ALA A 184 -14.72 -7.98 -12.12
CA ALA A 184 -13.87 -6.86 -12.47
C ALA A 184 -12.43 -7.25 -12.87
N LEU A 185 -12.08 -8.56 -12.94
CA LEU A 185 -10.71 -9.02 -13.16
C LEU A 185 -10.09 -8.44 -14.43
N VAL A 186 -10.72 -8.66 -15.59
CA VAL A 186 -10.17 -8.20 -16.87
C VAL A 186 -10.13 -6.66 -16.95
N PRO A 187 -11.21 -5.94 -16.58
CA PRO A 187 -11.16 -4.49 -16.45
C PRO A 187 -10.01 -3.96 -15.58
N CYS A 188 -9.81 -4.52 -14.38
CA CYS A 188 -8.74 -4.10 -13.47
C CYS A 188 -7.35 -4.40 -14.03
N LEU A 189 -7.15 -5.55 -14.68
CA LEU A 189 -5.87 -5.91 -15.29
C LEU A 189 -5.50 -4.95 -16.43
N ILE A 190 -6.44 -4.66 -17.34
CA ILE A 190 -6.22 -3.70 -18.42
C ILE A 190 -5.90 -2.32 -17.84
N ALA A 191 -6.66 -1.87 -16.84
CA ALA A 191 -6.47 -0.57 -16.21
C ALA A 191 -5.08 -0.44 -15.56
N SER A 192 -4.67 -1.44 -14.82
CA SER A 192 -3.39 -1.46 -14.11
C SER A 192 -2.20 -1.46 -15.07
N ILE A 193 -2.22 -2.32 -16.10
CA ILE A 193 -1.17 -2.39 -17.14
C ILE A 193 -1.06 -1.06 -17.89
N LEU A 194 -2.17 -0.52 -18.38
CA LEU A 194 -2.14 0.72 -19.17
C LEU A 194 -1.71 1.93 -18.32
N SER A 195 -2.07 1.95 -17.04
CA SER A 195 -1.67 3.02 -16.15
C SER A 195 -0.18 2.95 -15.79
N ASP A 196 0.36 1.75 -15.59
CA ASP A 196 1.79 1.52 -15.38
C ASP A 196 2.60 1.93 -16.62
N ILE A 197 2.21 1.46 -17.82
CA ILE A 197 2.83 1.87 -19.09
C ILE A 197 2.82 3.40 -19.24
N THR A 198 1.69 4.05 -18.90
CA THR A 198 1.57 5.51 -18.97
C THR A 198 2.52 6.19 -17.99
N CYS A 199 2.58 5.71 -16.75
CA CYS A 199 3.47 6.25 -15.71
C CYS A 199 4.94 6.13 -16.10
N THR A 200 5.35 4.97 -16.60
CA THR A 200 6.70 4.71 -17.10
C THR A 200 7.04 5.57 -18.34
N ALA A 201 6.07 5.79 -19.23
CA ALA A 201 6.24 6.66 -20.40
C ALA A 201 6.51 8.13 -20.03
N TRP A 202 6.07 8.58 -18.85
CA TRP A 202 6.44 9.88 -18.27
C TRP A 202 7.84 9.90 -17.63
N GLY A 203 8.61 8.81 -17.72
CA GLY A 203 9.99 8.71 -17.23
C GLY A 203 10.12 8.31 -15.76
N ILE A 204 9.05 7.86 -15.11
CA ILE A 204 9.11 7.34 -13.74
C ILE A 204 9.79 5.97 -13.75
N GLN A 205 10.78 5.82 -12.86
CA GLN A 205 11.45 4.55 -12.60
C GLN A 205 11.09 4.06 -11.20
N HIS A 206 10.72 2.78 -11.11
CA HIS A 206 10.43 2.14 -9.84
C HIS A 206 11.69 1.54 -9.22
N THR A 207 11.75 1.46 -7.89
CA THR A 207 12.89 0.87 -7.18
C THR A 207 12.93 -0.64 -7.44
N HIS A 208 14.07 -1.13 -7.91
CA HIS A 208 14.30 -2.56 -8.10
C HIS A 208 14.95 -3.15 -6.84
N TYR A 209 14.49 -4.32 -6.45
CA TYR A 209 15.01 -5.09 -5.33
C TYR A 209 15.57 -6.41 -5.86
N HIS A 210 16.68 -6.86 -5.32
CA HIS A 210 17.32 -8.10 -5.76
C HIS A 210 17.46 -9.07 -4.58
N ILE A 211 17.09 -10.32 -4.80
CA ILE A 211 17.38 -11.44 -3.92
C ILE A 211 18.53 -12.21 -4.55
N ASN A 212 19.65 -12.29 -3.85
CA ASN A 212 20.83 -13.04 -4.29
C ASN A 212 20.96 -14.38 -3.55
N ALA A 213 20.00 -14.71 -2.68
CA ALA A 213 19.97 -15.96 -1.94
C ALA A 213 19.98 -17.12 -2.94
N ALA A 214 21.14 -17.77 -3.09
CA ALA A 214 21.21 -19.02 -3.84
C ALA A 214 20.31 -20.04 -3.15
N GLU A 215 19.62 -20.90 -3.91
CA GLU A 215 18.94 -22.06 -3.38
C GLU A 215 19.94 -22.84 -2.54
N THR A 216 19.75 -22.85 -1.23
CA THR A 216 20.58 -23.67 -0.35
C THR A 216 20.24 -25.13 -0.60
N THR A 217 21.13 -25.81 -1.31
CA THR A 217 21.06 -27.26 -1.63
C THR A 217 21.25 -28.15 -0.39
N ALA A 218 20.90 -27.70 0.80
CA ALA A 218 21.04 -28.45 2.02
C ALA A 218 19.79 -29.31 2.27
N TRP A 219 19.96 -30.63 2.16
CA TRP A 219 19.01 -31.68 2.53
C TRP A 219 17.79 -31.85 1.60
N LEU A 220 18.07 -32.16 0.34
CA LEU A 220 17.12 -32.63 -0.64
C LEU A 220 16.72 -34.08 -0.37
N ILE A 221 15.45 -34.31 -0.05
CA ILE A 221 14.78 -35.57 -0.41
C ILE A 221 14.68 -35.50 -1.94
N SER A 222 15.22 -36.50 -2.64
CA SER A 222 15.53 -36.54 -4.09
C SER A 222 14.40 -36.17 -5.07
N PHE A 223 13.17 -35.89 -4.58
CA PHE A 223 11.98 -35.57 -5.38
C PHE A 223 11.31 -34.24 -5.01
N ILE A 224 11.72 -33.57 -3.92
CA ILE A 224 11.09 -32.32 -3.46
C ILE A 224 12.19 -31.31 -3.18
N HIS A 225 12.34 -30.32 -4.05
CA HIS A 225 13.30 -29.22 -3.92
C HIS A 225 12.85 -28.19 -2.85
N ILE A 226 12.53 -28.65 -1.63
CA ILE A 226 12.10 -27.79 -0.51
C ILE A 226 13.06 -27.99 0.67
N ASP A 227 13.66 -26.91 1.13
CA ASP A 227 14.39 -26.87 2.38
C ASP A 227 13.37 -26.77 3.56
N PHE A 228 13.12 -27.87 4.25
CA PHE A 228 12.18 -27.93 5.39
C PHE A 228 12.62 -27.07 6.57
N MET A 229 13.94 -26.87 6.76
CA MET A 229 14.45 -26.02 7.83
C MET A 229 14.17 -24.55 7.51
N LEU A 230 14.42 -24.14 6.28
CA LEU A 230 14.08 -22.79 5.78
C LEU A 230 12.58 -22.57 5.84
N LEU A 231 11.78 -23.56 5.42
CA LEU A 231 10.32 -23.51 5.50
C LEU A 231 9.81 -23.27 6.93
N GLY A 232 10.36 -23.98 7.91
CA GLY A 232 10.04 -23.78 9.33
C GLY A 232 10.36 -22.34 9.79
N LYS A 233 11.54 -21.81 9.38
CA LYS A 233 11.91 -20.42 9.67
C LYS A 233 10.93 -19.42 9.01
N VAL A 234 10.49 -19.69 7.77
CA VAL A 234 9.51 -18.84 7.05
C VAL A 234 8.17 -18.82 7.75
N ILE A 235 7.67 -19.95 8.24
CA ILE A 235 6.41 -20.01 9.00
C ILE A 235 6.51 -19.19 10.29
N ILE A 236 7.59 -19.34 11.05
CA ILE A 236 7.83 -18.56 12.29
C ILE A 236 7.91 -17.06 11.97
N ALA A 237 8.63 -16.71 10.91
CA ALA A 237 8.70 -15.32 10.45
C ALA A 237 7.33 -14.80 10.01
N GLY A 238 6.54 -15.60 9.30
CA GLY A 238 5.17 -15.26 8.88
C GLY A 238 4.25 -14.95 10.07
N ILE A 239 4.38 -15.68 11.16
CA ILE A 239 3.66 -15.38 12.43
C ILE A 239 4.08 -14.01 12.95
N ALA A 240 5.39 -13.72 13.02
CA ALA A 240 5.90 -12.44 13.49
C ALA A 240 5.45 -11.28 12.58
N PHE A 241 5.42 -11.48 11.25
CA PHE A 241 4.92 -10.50 10.28
C PHE A 241 3.43 -10.21 10.47
N GLY A 242 2.62 -11.25 10.71
CA GLY A 242 1.19 -11.10 11.01
C GLY A 242 0.94 -10.32 12.30
N LEU A 243 1.69 -10.61 13.36
CA LEU A 243 1.60 -9.87 14.62
C LEU A 243 2.06 -8.42 14.48
N ALA A 244 3.10 -8.13 13.69
CA ALA A 244 3.54 -6.76 13.40
C ALA A 244 2.46 -5.98 12.62
N SER A 245 1.79 -6.63 11.66
CA SER A 245 0.64 -6.07 10.93
C SER A 245 -0.50 -5.69 11.86
N TYR A 246 -0.88 -6.61 12.75
CA TYR A 246 -1.90 -6.38 13.77
C TYR A 246 -1.53 -5.21 14.70
N LEU A 247 -0.29 -5.21 15.21
CA LEU A 247 0.21 -4.15 16.08
C LEU A 247 0.14 -2.78 15.40
N PHE A 248 0.56 -2.68 14.13
CA PHE A 248 0.49 -1.44 13.37
C PHE A 248 -0.95 -0.93 13.21
N ALA A 249 -1.87 -1.79 12.75
CA ALA A 249 -3.26 -1.42 12.53
C ALA A 249 -3.94 -0.98 13.86
N GLN A 250 -3.75 -1.74 14.94
CA GLN A 250 -4.32 -1.42 16.25
C GLN A 250 -3.75 -0.11 16.81
N LEU A 251 -2.43 0.08 16.72
CA LEU A 251 -1.78 1.29 17.24
C LEU A 251 -2.28 2.54 16.51
N GLN A 252 -2.36 2.48 15.18
CA GLN A 252 -2.87 3.60 14.36
C GLN A 252 -4.33 3.93 14.69
N HIS A 253 -5.20 2.92 14.75
CA HIS A 253 -6.61 3.10 15.10
C HIS A 253 -6.79 3.64 16.51
N ASN A 254 -6.03 3.11 17.48
CA ASN A 254 -6.11 3.56 18.86
C ASN A 254 -5.64 5.02 19.00
N ILE A 255 -4.51 5.40 18.39
CA ILE A 255 -4.03 6.78 18.40
C ILE A 255 -5.10 7.72 17.81
N LYS A 256 -5.70 7.36 16.66
CA LYS A 256 -6.79 8.14 16.06
C LYS A 256 -7.99 8.28 16.98
N ASN A 257 -8.42 7.20 17.62
CA ASN A 257 -9.58 7.20 18.51
C ASN A 257 -9.31 7.99 19.78
N TYR A 258 -8.16 7.78 20.44
CA TYR A 258 -7.77 8.50 21.65
C TYR A 258 -7.57 10.00 21.37
N SER A 259 -6.86 10.38 20.31
CA SER A 259 -6.66 11.79 19.97
C SER A 259 -7.98 12.50 19.69
N ASN A 260 -8.90 11.83 18.97
CA ASN A 260 -10.23 12.37 18.74
C ASN A 260 -11.12 12.44 20.00
N ARG A 261 -10.93 11.54 20.95
CA ARG A 261 -11.70 11.52 22.20
C ARG A 261 -11.24 12.58 23.20
N TYR A 262 -9.93 12.73 23.38
CA TYR A 262 -9.36 13.55 24.46
C TYR A 262 -8.98 14.97 24.04
N ILE A 263 -8.73 15.23 22.75
CA ILE A 263 -8.37 16.56 22.26
C ILE A 263 -9.62 17.25 21.70
N ALA A 264 -10.14 18.21 22.48
CA ALA A 264 -11.35 18.95 22.11
C ALA A 264 -11.18 19.78 20.84
N GLN A 265 -10.04 20.48 20.69
CA GLN A 265 -9.73 21.30 19.53
C GLN A 265 -9.06 20.46 18.45
N LYS A 266 -9.81 20.02 17.44
CA LYS A 266 -9.36 19.07 16.42
C LYS A 266 -8.14 19.52 15.61
N TRP A 267 -7.92 20.82 15.44
CA TRP A 267 -6.75 21.37 14.76
C TRP A 267 -5.44 21.18 15.55
N LEU A 268 -5.52 20.99 16.88
CA LEU A 268 -4.37 20.69 17.72
C LEU A 268 -3.87 19.24 17.53
N ILE A 269 -4.73 18.31 17.09
CA ILE A 269 -4.35 16.90 16.94
C ILE A 269 -3.10 16.76 16.03
N PRO A 270 -3.11 17.24 14.77
CA PRO A 270 -1.92 17.14 13.95
C PRO A 270 -0.76 18.01 14.42
N ALA A 271 -1.01 19.12 15.12
CA ALA A 271 0.05 19.92 15.71
C ALA A 271 0.83 19.13 16.77
N ILE A 272 0.11 18.50 17.71
CA ILE A 272 0.69 17.61 18.74
C ILE A 272 1.42 16.43 18.06
N GLY A 273 0.81 15.83 17.03
CA GLY A 273 1.46 14.77 16.25
C GLY A 273 2.80 15.19 15.68
N GLY A 274 2.87 16.39 15.11
CA GLY A 274 4.12 16.96 14.59
C GLY A 274 5.19 17.15 15.67
N VAL A 275 4.80 17.64 16.85
CA VAL A 275 5.70 17.77 18.00
C VAL A 275 6.21 16.40 18.47
N LEU A 276 5.33 15.40 18.56
CA LEU A 276 5.68 14.04 18.94
C LEU A 276 6.69 13.42 17.96
N ILE A 277 6.51 13.61 16.66
CA ILE A 277 7.46 13.12 15.64
C ILE A 277 8.84 13.77 15.81
N ILE A 278 8.89 15.07 16.07
CA ILE A 278 10.16 15.75 16.35
C ILE A 278 10.84 15.17 17.59
N LEU A 279 10.10 15.00 18.69
CA LEU A 279 10.63 14.39 19.91
C LEU A 279 11.13 12.96 19.67
N LEU A 280 10.40 12.16 18.89
CA LEU A 280 10.82 10.80 18.55
C LEU A 280 12.12 10.78 17.74
N CYS A 281 12.37 11.75 16.86
CA CYS A 281 13.66 11.86 16.17
C CYS A 281 14.81 12.09 17.16
N PHE A 282 14.61 12.90 18.21
CA PHE A 282 15.63 13.09 19.25
C PHE A 282 15.84 11.82 20.08
N VAL A 283 14.78 11.10 20.42
CA VAL A 283 14.87 9.86 21.20
C VAL A 283 15.52 8.73 20.40
N ALA A 284 15.16 8.59 19.12
CA ALA A 284 15.73 7.60 18.23
C ALA A 284 17.16 7.94 17.76
N GLY A 285 17.59 9.20 17.89
CA GLY A 285 18.90 9.68 17.42
C GLY A 285 19.07 9.65 15.90
N THR A 286 17.98 9.48 15.12
CA THR A 286 18.02 9.38 13.66
C THR A 286 16.75 9.94 13.03
N LYS A 287 16.84 10.27 11.73
CA LYS A 287 15.72 10.70 10.88
C LYS A 287 15.29 9.63 9.87
N ASP A 288 15.86 8.43 9.92
CA ASP A 288 15.63 7.36 8.94
C ASP A 288 14.17 6.88 8.86
N TYR A 289 13.44 7.02 9.97
CA TYR A 289 12.02 6.60 10.05
C TYR A 289 11.04 7.63 9.50
N LEU A 290 11.52 8.82 9.04
CA LEU A 290 10.70 9.85 8.40
C LEU A 290 10.42 9.52 6.93
N GLY A 291 9.35 10.12 6.41
CA GLY A 291 8.94 9.99 5.00
C GLY A 291 8.68 8.56 4.58
N LEU A 292 8.96 8.25 3.32
CA LEU A 292 8.79 6.91 2.74
C LEU A 292 9.71 5.86 3.40
N GLY A 293 10.99 6.20 3.58
CA GLY A 293 12.00 5.27 4.05
C GLY A 293 12.46 4.25 3.00
N VAL A 294 12.21 4.49 1.70
CA VAL A 294 12.68 3.60 0.62
C VAL A 294 14.20 3.63 0.54
N THR A 295 14.77 4.82 0.54
CA THR A 295 16.22 5.08 0.56
C THR A 295 16.55 6.05 1.69
N SER A 296 17.79 6.12 2.12
CA SER A 296 18.32 7.13 3.04
C SER A 296 19.37 7.98 2.35
N ASN A 297 19.48 9.24 2.75
CA ASN A 297 20.55 10.14 2.32
C ASN A 297 21.76 10.11 3.26
N GLU A 298 21.62 9.45 4.42
CA GLU A 298 22.71 9.33 5.39
C GLU A 298 23.59 8.11 5.05
N PRO A 299 24.91 8.22 5.18
CA PRO A 299 25.79 7.07 5.10
C PRO A 299 25.38 6.02 6.15
N ASN A 300 25.13 4.78 5.74
CA ASN A 300 24.62 3.70 6.59
C ASN A 300 23.23 3.95 7.21
N GLY A 301 22.46 4.90 6.67
CA GLY A 301 21.08 5.14 7.07
C GLY A 301 20.16 3.95 6.78
N ILE A 302 19.19 3.75 7.67
CA ILE A 302 18.27 2.61 7.58
C ILE A 302 17.14 2.94 6.60
N SER A 303 16.89 1.99 5.69
CA SER A 303 15.88 2.12 4.63
C SER A 303 15.33 0.75 4.24
N ILE A 304 14.33 0.72 3.36
CA ILE A 304 13.85 -0.53 2.77
C ILE A 304 15.01 -1.20 2.01
N VAL A 305 15.71 -0.44 1.15
CA VAL A 305 16.81 -0.97 0.33
C VAL A 305 17.96 -1.49 1.19
N SER A 306 18.36 -0.76 2.24
CA SER A 306 19.43 -1.24 3.13
C SER A 306 19.04 -2.51 3.87
N SER A 307 17.76 -2.71 4.19
CA SER A 307 17.24 -3.88 4.91
C SER A 307 17.44 -5.20 4.16
N PHE A 308 17.69 -5.17 2.84
CA PHE A 308 18.05 -6.36 2.06
C PHE A 308 19.50 -6.80 2.24
N ASN A 309 20.32 -6.01 2.91
CA ASN A 309 21.72 -6.32 3.16
C ASN A 309 21.95 -6.72 4.62
N PRO A 310 22.91 -7.63 4.90
CA PRO A 310 23.31 -7.94 6.27
C PRO A 310 23.72 -6.67 7.03
N GLY A 311 23.16 -6.48 8.24
CA GLY A 311 23.42 -5.28 9.04
C GLY A 311 22.75 -4.00 8.55
N GLY A 312 21.95 -4.04 7.49
CA GLY A 312 21.27 -2.87 6.90
C GLY A 312 20.03 -2.41 7.66
N ALA A 313 19.66 -3.08 8.75
CA ALA A 313 18.62 -2.64 9.69
C ALA A 313 19.06 -2.90 11.12
N ASN A 314 18.67 -2.01 12.04
CA ASN A 314 18.84 -2.23 13.48
C ASN A 314 17.71 -3.13 14.00
N ARG A 315 17.97 -3.86 15.10
CA ARG A 315 17.03 -4.80 15.70
C ARG A 315 15.63 -4.26 15.95
N TRP A 316 15.48 -2.95 16.21
CA TRP A 316 14.23 -2.28 16.53
C TRP A 316 13.71 -1.34 15.43
N SER A 317 14.33 -1.30 14.26
CA SER A 317 13.97 -0.38 13.17
C SER A 317 12.52 -0.54 12.72
N TRP A 318 12.04 -1.79 12.68
CA TRP A 318 10.65 -2.11 12.34
C TRP A 318 9.66 -1.50 13.37
N LEU A 319 9.99 -1.55 14.67
CA LEU A 319 9.14 -1.00 15.71
C LEU A 319 9.13 0.53 15.71
N TRP A 320 10.30 1.15 15.51
CA TRP A 320 10.37 2.60 15.33
C TRP A 320 9.51 3.06 14.14
N LYS A 321 9.58 2.38 13.00
CA LYS A 321 8.75 2.74 11.84
C LYS A 321 7.26 2.60 12.14
N ILE A 322 6.83 1.56 12.87
CA ILE A 322 5.45 1.42 13.36
C ILE A 322 5.03 2.66 14.16
N ILE A 323 5.82 3.07 15.15
CA ILE A 323 5.50 4.19 16.04
C ILE A 323 5.41 5.51 15.27
N PHE A 324 6.44 5.82 14.46
CA PHE A 324 6.48 7.05 13.67
C PHE A 324 5.29 7.16 12.71
N THR A 325 4.96 6.06 12.01
CA THR A 325 3.87 6.08 11.04
C THR A 325 2.50 6.10 11.72
N ALA A 326 2.30 5.31 12.77
CA ALA A 326 1.05 5.28 13.51
C ALA A 326 0.71 6.64 14.14
N ILE A 327 1.71 7.37 14.66
CA ILE A 327 1.53 8.74 15.16
C ILE A 327 1.24 9.69 14.00
N THR A 328 2.01 9.65 12.92
CA THR A 328 1.80 10.54 11.77
C THR A 328 0.38 10.42 11.24
N LEU A 329 -0.04 9.21 10.86
CA LEU A 329 -1.34 8.99 10.22
C LEU A 329 -2.49 9.03 11.23
N GLY A 330 -2.30 8.45 12.42
CA GLY A 330 -3.30 8.44 13.49
C GLY A 330 -3.63 9.84 14.01
N MET A 331 -2.71 10.79 13.93
CA MET A 331 -2.92 12.18 14.33
C MET A 331 -3.27 13.11 13.16
N GLY A 332 -3.69 12.56 12.01
CA GLY A 332 -4.39 13.31 10.97
C GLY A 332 -3.55 13.84 9.82
N PHE A 333 -2.24 13.57 9.78
CA PHE A 333 -1.46 13.78 8.57
C PHE A 333 -1.96 12.87 7.44
N LYS A 334 -1.69 13.23 6.19
CA LYS A 334 -2.15 12.50 5.02
C LYS A 334 -0.98 11.82 4.29
N GLY A 335 -1.26 10.63 3.78
CA GLY A 335 -0.34 9.75 3.07
C GLY A 335 -0.87 8.32 3.07
N GLY A 336 -0.09 7.39 2.52
CA GLY A 336 -0.41 5.97 2.51
C GLY A 336 0.20 5.22 3.70
N GLU A 337 -0.30 4.02 3.95
CA GLU A 337 0.22 3.10 4.97
C GLU A 337 1.20 2.07 4.37
N VAL A 338 1.14 1.83 3.05
CA VAL A 338 1.73 0.64 2.41
C VAL A 338 3.27 0.68 2.39
N THR A 339 3.90 1.76 1.90
CA THR A 339 5.38 1.86 1.95
C THR A 339 5.94 1.73 3.38
N PRO A 340 5.36 2.35 4.42
CA PRO A 340 5.73 2.05 5.80
C PRO A 340 5.62 0.58 6.18
N LEU A 341 4.57 -0.14 5.74
CA LEU A 341 4.43 -1.57 6.00
C LEU A 341 5.55 -2.38 5.32
N PHE A 342 5.98 -1.98 4.13
CA PHE A 342 7.13 -2.57 3.46
C PHE A 342 8.42 -2.37 4.25
N PHE A 343 8.64 -1.17 4.78
CA PHE A 343 9.78 -0.89 5.66
C PHE A 343 9.74 -1.76 6.93
N ILE A 344 8.59 -1.79 7.60
CA ILE A 344 8.38 -2.60 8.81
C ILE A 344 8.71 -4.06 8.52
N GLY A 345 8.17 -4.58 7.41
CA GLY A 345 8.36 -5.96 7.01
C GLY A 345 9.80 -6.28 6.65
N ALA A 346 10.43 -5.47 5.80
CA ALA A 346 11.82 -5.68 5.38
C ALA A 346 12.79 -5.60 6.59
N ALA A 347 12.63 -4.61 7.46
CA ALA A 347 13.46 -4.46 8.65
C ALA A 347 13.24 -5.59 9.68
N LEU A 348 12.00 -6.07 9.86
CA LEU A 348 11.69 -7.21 10.72
C LEU A 348 12.25 -8.49 10.13
N GLY A 349 12.14 -8.68 8.80
CA GLY A 349 12.71 -9.81 8.07
C GLY A 349 14.23 -9.87 8.23
N ASN A 350 14.93 -8.73 8.05
CA ASN A 350 16.36 -8.60 8.30
C ASN A 350 16.73 -9.01 9.74
N THR A 351 15.96 -8.52 10.72
CA THR A 351 16.17 -8.85 12.13
C THR A 351 16.02 -10.36 12.41
N ILE A 352 14.96 -10.99 11.87
CA ILE A 352 14.71 -12.43 12.03
C ILE A 352 15.80 -13.24 11.34
N ALA A 353 16.19 -12.85 10.12
CA ALA A 353 17.26 -13.52 9.38
C ALA A 353 18.57 -13.50 10.14
N THR A 354 18.97 -12.36 10.69
CA THR A 354 20.17 -12.18 11.49
C THR A 354 20.15 -13.07 12.74
N LEU A 355 19.00 -13.21 13.40
CA LEU A 355 18.85 -14.03 14.61
C LEU A 355 18.82 -15.54 14.32
N THR A 356 18.33 -15.95 13.14
CA THR A 356 18.12 -17.37 12.80
C THR A 356 19.16 -17.94 11.85
N GLY A 357 20.09 -17.09 11.35
CA GLY A 357 21.05 -17.47 10.32
C GLY A 357 20.39 -17.79 8.98
N ALA A 358 19.25 -17.16 8.66
CA ALA A 358 18.57 -17.29 7.38
C ALA A 358 19.10 -16.26 6.35
N PRO A 359 18.86 -16.44 5.04
CA PRO A 359 19.22 -15.45 4.04
C PRO A 359 18.51 -14.11 4.27
N VAL A 360 19.30 -13.04 4.46
CA VAL A 360 18.79 -11.72 4.85
C VAL A 360 17.91 -11.11 3.77
N ASP A 361 18.33 -11.14 2.52
CA ASP A 361 17.63 -10.61 1.37
C ASP A 361 16.26 -11.30 1.15
N LEU A 362 16.25 -12.64 1.24
CA LEU A 362 15.01 -13.40 1.15
C LEU A 362 14.04 -13.03 2.29
N PHE A 363 14.51 -13.00 3.55
CA PHE A 363 13.64 -12.70 4.68
C PHE A 363 13.17 -11.24 4.70
N ALA A 364 14.00 -10.31 4.21
CA ALA A 364 13.57 -8.92 3.99
C ALA A 364 12.45 -8.85 2.94
N ALA A 365 12.57 -9.58 1.82
CA ALA A 365 11.53 -9.67 0.79
C ALA A 365 10.25 -10.34 1.33
N LEU A 366 10.37 -11.44 2.08
CA LEU A 366 9.22 -12.10 2.71
C LEU A 366 8.49 -11.15 3.67
N GLY A 367 9.23 -10.45 4.52
CA GLY A 367 8.65 -9.47 5.44
C GLY A 367 7.98 -8.32 4.72
N PHE A 368 8.61 -7.78 3.66
CA PHE A 368 8.08 -6.71 2.82
C PHE A 368 6.65 -7.02 2.35
N ILE A 369 6.43 -8.18 1.76
CA ILE A 369 5.11 -8.57 1.23
C ILE A 369 4.17 -9.09 2.32
N ALA A 370 4.66 -9.82 3.31
CA ALA A 370 3.82 -10.51 4.30
C ALA A 370 3.23 -9.55 5.34
N VAL A 371 3.96 -8.52 5.79
CA VAL A 371 3.41 -7.50 6.68
C VAL A 371 2.30 -6.73 5.98
N PHE A 372 2.46 -6.44 4.71
CA PHE A 372 1.41 -5.80 3.91
C PHE A 372 0.21 -6.73 3.72
N ALA A 373 0.43 -8.01 3.41
CA ALA A 373 -0.63 -9.03 3.30
C ALA A 373 -1.49 -9.12 4.56
N GLY A 374 -0.86 -9.14 5.73
CA GLY A 374 -1.55 -9.17 7.01
C GLY A 374 -2.32 -7.88 7.32
N ALA A 375 -1.74 -6.72 7.02
CA ALA A 375 -2.35 -5.42 7.31
C ALA A 375 -3.54 -5.07 6.39
N THR A 376 -3.57 -5.62 5.17
CA THR A 376 -4.63 -5.35 4.17
C THR A 376 -5.57 -6.52 3.96
N ASN A 377 -5.28 -7.69 4.53
CA ASN A 377 -6.00 -8.93 4.30
C ASN A 377 -6.01 -9.37 2.82
N THR A 378 -4.88 -9.19 2.10
CA THR A 378 -4.74 -9.47 0.67
C THR A 378 -3.55 -10.42 0.40
N PRO A 379 -3.58 -11.68 0.87
CA PRO A 379 -2.45 -12.58 0.76
C PRO A 379 -2.13 -12.98 -0.69
N ILE A 380 -3.13 -13.08 -1.57
CA ILE A 380 -2.92 -13.47 -2.97
C ILE A 380 -2.24 -12.33 -3.74
N ALA A 381 -2.75 -11.10 -3.61
CA ALA A 381 -2.14 -9.92 -4.24
C ALA A 381 -0.68 -9.74 -3.78
N CYS A 382 -0.40 -9.92 -2.49
CA CYS A 382 0.95 -9.77 -1.96
C CYS A 382 1.90 -10.89 -2.38
N THR A 383 1.41 -12.13 -2.54
CA THR A 383 2.20 -13.23 -3.12
C THR A 383 2.60 -12.91 -4.57
N ILE A 384 1.67 -12.39 -5.38
CA ILE A 384 1.93 -11.96 -6.75
C ILE A 384 2.89 -10.77 -6.77
N MET A 385 2.76 -9.84 -5.82
CA MET A 385 3.72 -8.73 -5.65
C MET A 385 5.14 -9.23 -5.44
N GLY A 386 5.32 -10.29 -4.65
CA GLY A 386 6.62 -10.94 -4.48
C GLY A 386 7.21 -11.41 -5.81
N ILE A 387 6.39 -11.99 -6.69
CA ILE A 387 6.81 -12.44 -8.02
C ILE A 387 7.21 -11.24 -8.90
N GLU A 388 6.39 -10.19 -8.94
CA GLU A 388 6.64 -9.01 -9.78
C GLU A 388 7.86 -8.20 -9.32
N LEU A 389 8.11 -8.10 -8.00
CA LEU A 389 9.21 -7.30 -7.45
C LEU A 389 10.54 -8.07 -7.33
N PHE A 390 10.48 -9.36 -7.01
CA PHE A 390 11.67 -10.12 -6.62
C PHE A 390 11.95 -11.34 -7.51
N GLY A 391 11.06 -11.64 -8.46
CA GLY A 391 11.16 -12.85 -9.31
C GLY A 391 10.38 -14.04 -8.74
N GLY A 392 10.17 -15.04 -9.60
CA GLY A 392 9.31 -16.20 -9.29
C GLY A 392 9.99 -17.36 -8.55
N GLU A 393 11.31 -17.32 -8.37
CA GLU A 393 12.09 -18.46 -7.83
C GLU A 393 11.64 -18.88 -6.41
N HIS A 394 11.21 -17.93 -5.60
CA HIS A 394 10.83 -18.15 -4.20
C HIS A 394 9.31 -18.11 -3.94
N ILE A 395 8.48 -18.33 -4.97
CA ILE A 395 7.01 -18.19 -4.89
C ILE A 395 6.38 -19.00 -3.75
N LEU A 396 6.89 -20.19 -3.45
CA LEU A 396 6.40 -21.03 -2.36
C LEU A 396 6.57 -20.32 -1.00
N TYR A 397 7.72 -19.75 -0.75
CA TYR A 397 8.01 -19.02 0.48
C TYR A 397 7.21 -17.72 0.56
N TYR A 398 7.00 -17.01 -0.57
CA TYR A 398 6.12 -15.84 -0.61
C TYR A 398 4.71 -16.18 -0.19
N ALA A 399 4.12 -17.24 -0.78
CA ALA A 399 2.79 -17.70 -0.45
C ALA A 399 2.68 -18.07 1.04
N ILE A 400 3.60 -18.89 1.54
CA ILE A 400 3.57 -19.34 2.95
C ILE A 400 3.70 -18.15 3.90
N ALA A 401 4.61 -17.21 3.66
CA ALA A 401 4.77 -16.02 4.50
C ALA A 401 3.52 -15.13 4.48
N CYS A 402 2.96 -14.85 3.28
CA CYS A 402 1.77 -14.00 3.13
C CYS A 402 0.53 -14.64 3.77
N PHE A 403 0.27 -15.92 3.52
CA PHE A 403 -0.89 -16.60 4.10
C PHE A 403 -0.76 -16.80 5.61
N THR A 404 0.45 -17.11 6.12
CA THR A 404 0.69 -17.17 7.56
C THR A 404 0.44 -15.82 8.21
N ALA A 405 1.00 -14.74 7.65
CA ALA A 405 0.79 -13.39 8.16
C ALA A 405 -0.69 -12.97 8.10
N TYR A 406 -1.41 -13.32 7.03
CA TYR A 406 -2.84 -13.08 6.90
C TYR A 406 -3.64 -13.74 8.04
N TYR A 407 -3.36 -14.99 8.40
CA TYR A 407 -4.04 -15.65 9.51
C TYR A 407 -3.71 -15.00 10.85
N PHE A 408 -2.44 -14.73 11.13
CA PHE A 408 -1.98 -14.22 12.42
C PHE A 408 -2.21 -12.70 12.61
N SER A 409 -2.57 -11.95 11.56
CA SER A 409 -3.02 -10.56 11.71
C SER A 409 -4.45 -10.41 12.23
N GLY A 410 -5.22 -11.49 12.33
CA GLY A 410 -6.64 -11.44 12.69
C GLY A 410 -7.50 -10.76 11.60
N HIS A 411 -8.68 -10.27 11.97
CA HIS A 411 -9.61 -9.63 11.03
C HIS A 411 -9.41 -8.10 10.91
N SER A 412 -8.70 -7.49 11.86
CA SER A 412 -8.44 -6.05 11.84
C SER A 412 -7.36 -5.70 10.83
N GLY A 413 -7.71 -4.90 9.83
CA GLY A 413 -6.78 -4.34 8.86
C GLY A 413 -6.68 -2.81 8.98
N ILE A 414 -5.91 -2.21 8.07
CA ILE A 414 -5.78 -0.74 7.97
C ILE A 414 -7.02 -0.08 7.35
N TYR A 415 -7.86 -0.84 6.63
CA TYR A 415 -9.06 -0.35 5.97
C TYR A 415 -10.31 -0.71 6.77
N SER A 416 -10.92 0.28 7.43
CA SER A 416 -12.13 0.07 8.24
C SER A 416 -13.39 -0.23 7.41
N ALA A 417 -13.40 0.11 6.12
CA ALA A 417 -14.49 -0.18 5.19
C ALA A 417 -14.42 -1.57 4.54
N GLN A 418 -13.36 -2.35 4.82
CA GLN A 418 -13.24 -3.72 4.36
C GLN A 418 -14.29 -4.60 5.05
N ARG A 419 -15.10 -5.31 4.26
CA ARG A 419 -16.16 -6.17 4.81
C ARG A 419 -15.62 -7.56 5.14
N LEU A 420 -16.17 -8.18 6.18
CA LEU A 420 -15.93 -9.60 6.48
C LEU A 420 -16.94 -10.44 5.71
N ALA A 421 -16.51 -11.16 4.67
CA ALA A 421 -17.35 -12.06 3.90
C ALA A 421 -17.21 -13.51 4.38
N VAL A 422 -15.99 -13.94 4.67
CA VAL A 422 -15.68 -15.27 5.21
C VAL A 422 -14.77 -15.12 6.42
N ASP A 423 -15.16 -15.71 7.54
CA ASP A 423 -14.34 -15.70 8.76
C ASP A 423 -13.06 -16.53 8.54
N LYS A 424 -11.91 -16.02 9.00
CA LYS A 424 -10.63 -16.73 8.97
C LYS A 424 -10.64 -17.97 9.86
N ILE A 425 -11.46 -17.96 10.89
CA ILE A 425 -11.59 -19.04 11.86
C ILE A 425 -13.08 -19.35 11.97
N ASN A 426 -13.50 -20.50 11.45
CA ASN A 426 -14.86 -21.00 11.68
C ASN A 426 -15.05 -21.18 13.20
N LYS A 427 -15.79 -20.28 13.84
CA LYS A 427 -16.25 -20.43 15.21
C LYS A 427 -17.63 -21.07 15.25
#